data_ef738ce8eea36cd5dbcf92f3b0a9abf8
#
_entry.id   ef738ce8eea36cd5dbcf92f3b0a9abf8
#
_cell.length_a   1.000
_cell.length_b   1.000
_cell.length_c   1.000
_cell.angle_alpha   90.00
_cell.angle_beta   90.00
_cell.angle_gamma   90.00
#
_symmetry.space_group_name_H-M   'P 1'
#
loop_
_entity.id
_entity.type
_entity.pdbx_description
1 polymer ?
#
loop_
_entity_poly.entity_id
_entity_poly.type
_entity_poly.pdbx_seq_one_letter_code
_entity_poly.pdbx_strand_id
1 'polypeptide(L)'
;MANYLLSNLNIDIISEEIGEFLDKCKVDRKDAMRIKLVAEESLLNYQEQFGEEQVVVFECGKRFGRPRVELRFPSARFNPYEKVEVTEEDSSVLQSILVNMGIAPTYQYKAGNNIVIFTPKRKPVSQMMQLAISILSAIGLGFLCLMLPVGLRLALANKIIGPIFGTFMGLLSAIAGPMIFFSVAWGIYSIGDTATLGKIGKRMISRFMFMTFGVTTVAGVLMLFFFPVTLEGGASFDIEELLKIVLGMVPNNFFVPFVEGNPLQIIFVAVCIGLSMLILANKTTVAASMMEQSNYIVQLMMETISKFVPAFVFGSIFNMFLNDNFSALMKAYKVLPITLAGLAIVIAFYLFLVSVHKKISPSLLIKKLFPTFVIAVSTASSAAAFATNVETCEKKLGIEKRIVNFGVPLGQIVFMLGGAIMFIAAALCMAEIYGVAISPVWMMTALIISAVLAIAAPPIPGGALTCYTMLFVQLNIPSEAIPIIIALNVITEFFGTAVNLFCLQLDLVELAGDLNMLDYEKLRKPMK
;
A
#
# COMPACT_ATOMS: atom_id res chain seq x y z
N MET A 1 9.83 -43.48 -0.68
CA MET A 1 9.86 -43.86 0.75
C MET A 1 11.24 -44.42 1.03
N ALA A 2 11.98 -43.82 1.91
CA ALA A 2 13.25 -44.30 2.38
C ALA A 2 13.17 -44.51 3.90
N ASN A 3 13.86 -45.55 4.39
CA ASN A 3 13.91 -45.86 5.83
C ASN A 3 15.30 -45.52 6.34
N TYR A 4 15.36 -44.70 7.38
CA TYR A 4 16.61 -44.30 8.04
C TYR A 4 16.54 -44.61 9.53
N LEU A 5 17.68 -44.90 10.15
CA LEU A 5 17.80 -44.88 11.61
C LEU A 5 18.05 -43.43 12.04
N LEU A 6 17.56 -43.04 13.20
CA LEU A 6 17.73 -41.68 13.73
C LEU A 6 19.13 -41.41 14.30
N SER A 7 20.19 -41.70 13.50
CA SER A 7 21.54 -41.27 13.83
C SER A 7 21.78 -39.83 13.37
N ASN A 8 22.69 -39.11 14.02
CA ASN A 8 22.99 -37.71 13.66
C ASN A 8 23.39 -37.58 12.17
N LEU A 9 24.15 -38.53 11.62
CA LEU A 9 24.51 -38.55 10.21
C LEU A 9 23.28 -38.65 9.28
N ASN A 10 22.29 -39.47 9.64
CA ASN A 10 21.08 -39.66 8.85
C ASN A 10 20.14 -38.47 8.97
N ILE A 11 20.11 -37.79 10.11
CA ILE A 11 19.33 -36.55 10.30
C ILE A 11 19.84 -35.47 9.33
N ASP A 12 21.14 -35.30 9.21
CA ASP A 12 21.75 -34.37 8.25
C ASP A 12 21.38 -34.72 6.80
N ILE A 13 21.46 -36.02 6.44
CA ILE A 13 21.08 -36.49 5.10
C ILE A 13 19.61 -36.19 4.80
N ILE A 14 18.68 -36.53 5.71
CA ILE A 14 17.24 -36.26 5.55
C ILE A 14 17.00 -34.75 5.41
N SER A 15 17.66 -33.95 6.24
CA SER A 15 17.56 -32.50 6.23
C SER A 15 18.04 -31.91 4.89
N GLU A 16 19.10 -32.45 4.30
CA GLU A 16 19.61 -32.03 2.99
C GLU A 16 18.68 -32.45 1.84
N GLU A 17 18.15 -33.68 1.87
CA GLU A 17 17.17 -34.16 0.89
C GLU A 17 15.87 -33.34 0.93
N ILE A 18 15.38 -32.91 2.11
CA ILE A 18 14.26 -31.99 2.27
C ILE A 18 14.56 -30.67 1.55
N GLY A 19 15.75 -30.10 1.79
CA GLY A 19 16.19 -28.86 1.15
C GLY A 19 16.18 -28.96 -0.37
N GLU A 20 16.83 -29.99 -0.92
CA GLU A 20 16.86 -30.21 -2.37
C GLU A 20 15.48 -30.43 -2.98
N PHE A 21 14.60 -31.19 -2.31
CA PHE A 21 13.23 -31.42 -2.78
C PHE A 21 12.42 -30.11 -2.84
N LEU A 22 12.52 -29.28 -1.80
CA LEU A 22 11.82 -28.01 -1.72
C LEU A 22 12.35 -27.00 -2.77
N ASP A 23 13.65 -27.00 -3.03
CA ASP A 23 14.27 -26.19 -4.08
C ASP A 23 13.83 -26.66 -5.49
N LYS A 24 13.82 -27.96 -5.77
CA LYS A 24 13.26 -28.53 -7.01
C LYS A 24 11.77 -28.17 -7.20
N CYS A 25 11.04 -28.00 -6.10
CA CYS A 25 9.64 -27.55 -6.12
C CYS A 25 9.47 -26.03 -6.20
N LYS A 26 10.56 -25.24 -6.28
CA LYS A 26 10.58 -23.77 -6.32
C LYS A 26 9.85 -23.14 -5.12
N VAL A 27 9.97 -23.75 -3.94
CA VAL A 27 9.49 -23.17 -2.69
C VAL A 27 10.36 -21.96 -2.34
N ASP A 28 9.78 -20.96 -1.69
CA ASP A 28 10.51 -19.77 -1.25
C ASP A 28 11.64 -20.19 -0.31
N ARG A 29 12.84 -19.63 -0.50
CA ARG A 29 14.05 -19.99 0.25
C ARG A 29 13.86 -19.85 1.78
N LYS A 30 13.09 -18.84 2.21
CA LYS A 30 12.79 -18.66 3.64
C LYS A 30 11.86 -19.77 4.16
N ASP A 31 10.83 -20.13 3.40
CA ASP A 31 9.91 -21.19 3.79
C ASP A 31 10.57 -22.57 3.70
N ALA A 32 11.41 -22.81 2.69
CA ALA A 32 12.19 -24.04 2.57
C ALA A 32 13.14 -24.21 3.77
N MET A 33 13.88 -23.16 4.14
CA MET A 33 14.78 -23.19 5.29
C MET A 33 14.04 -23.40 6.61
N ARG A 34 12.85 -22.79 6.77
CA ARG A 34 12.01 -22.99 7.96
C ARG A 34 11.50 -24.43 8.08
N ILE A 35 11.02 -25.00 6.97
CA ILE A 35 10.56 -26.40 6.95
C ILE A 35 11.74 -27.34 7.28
N LYS A 36 12.91 -27.08 6.70
CA LYS A 36 14.14 -27.82 6.99
C LYS A 36 14.46 -27.82 8.49
N LEU A 37 14.52 -26.64 9.11
CA LEU A 37 14.83 -26.50 10.54
C LEU A 37 13.80 -27.19 11.45
N VAL A 38 12.50 -27.03 11.16
CA VAL A 38 11.44 -27.65 11.97
C VAL A 38 11.39 -29.17 11.78
N ALA A 39 11.73 -29.67 10.59
CA ALA A 39 11.84 -31.11 10.34
C ALA A 39 13.04 -31.72 11.08
N GLU A 40 14.20 -31.06 11.05
CA GLU A 40 15.41 -31.44 11.76
C GLU A 40 15.18 -31.50 13.27
N GLU A 41 14.57 -30.46 13.84
CA GLU A 41 14.18 -30.42 15.24
C GLU A 41 13.20 -31.54 15.60
N SER A 42 12.26 -31.87 14.70
CA SER A 42 11.34 -32.99 14.93
C SER A 42 12.09 -34.32 14.98
N LEU A 43 13.06 -34.52 14.11
CA LEU A 43 13.91 -35.73 14.09
C LEU A 43 14.72 -35.85 15.39
N LEU A 44 15.32 -34.75 15.86
CA LEU A 44 16.07 -34.70 17.11
C LEU A 44 15.19 -35.03 18.33
N ASN A 45 14.00 -34.46 18.40
CA ASN A 45 13.05 -34.75 19.50
C ASN A 45 12.63 -36.23 19.53
N TYR A 46 12.43 -36.87 18.38
CA TYR A 46 12.15 -38.31 18.32
C TYR A 46 13.39 -39.15 18.66
N GLN A 47 14.59 -38.71 18.28
CA GLN A 47 15.86 -39.36 18.67
C GLN A 47 16.07 -39.30 20.18
N GLU A 48 15.83 -38.14 20.79
CA GLU A 48 15.96 -37.97 22.25
C GLU A 48 14.98 -38.84 23.01
N GLN A 49 13.73 -38.94 22.52
CA GLN A 49 12.66 -39.73 23.20
C GLN A 49 12.80 -41.23 23.01
N PHE A 50 13.23 -41.71 21.84
CA PHE A 50 13.19 -43.13 21.47
C PHE A 50 14.57 -43.73 21.14
N GLY A 51 15.64 -42.95 21.14
CA GLY A 51 16.99 -43.34 20.86
C GLY A 51 17.38 -43.38 19.37
N GLU A 52 18.67 -43.58 19.10
CA GLU A 52 19.23 -43.56 17.74
C GLU A 52 18.83 -44.79 16.89
N GLU A 53 18.38 -45.87 17.49
CA GLU A 53 17.93 -47.09 16.79
C GLU A 53 16.50 -46.97 16.26
N GLN A 54 15.80 -45.87 16.59
CA GLN A 54 14.45 -45.60 16.08
C GLN A 54 14.46 -45.43 14.57
N VAL A 55 13.56 -46.12 13.86
CA VAL A 55 13.40 -45.98 12.41
C VAL A 55 12.48 -44.82 12.10
N VAL A 56 12.89 -43.98 11.13
CA VAL A 56 12.06 -42.98 10.50
C VAL A 56 11.81 -43.35 9.05
N VAL A 57 10.55 -43.32 8.62
CA VAL A 57 10.17 -43.47 7.23
C VAL A 57 9.96 -42.08 6.67
N PHE A 58 10.81 -41.70 5.72
CA PHE A 58 10.82 -40.40 5.10
C PHE A 58 10.24 -40.44 3.69
N GLU A 59 9.36 -39.51 3.40
CA GLU A 59 8.71 -39.39 2.10
C GLU A 59 8.59 -37.92 1.67
N CYS A 60 9.17 -37.60 0.52
CA CYS A 60 8.96 -36.34 -0.20
C CYS A 60 8.08 -36.57 -1.41
N GLY A 61 6.99 -35.83 -1.56
CA GLY A 61 6.05 -35.98 -2.67
C GLY A 61 5.23 -34.74 -2.93
N LYS A 62 4.44 -34.79 -4.00
CA LYS A 62 3.44 -33.75 -4.30
C LYS A 62 2.05 -34.32 -4.15
N ARG A 63 1.20 -33.67 -3.36
CA ARG A 63 -0.21 -34.01 -3.26
C ARG A 63 -1.07 -32.84 -3.75
N PHE A 64 -1.89 -33.06 -4.76
CA PHE A 64 -2.65 -32.00 -5.45
C PHE A 64 -1.76 -30.83 -5.91
N GLY A 65 -0.57 -31.17 -6.47
CA GLY A 65 0.39 -30.17 -6.95
C GLY A 65 1.18 -29.45 -5.87
N ARG A 66 1.00 -29.80 -4.57
CA ARG A 66 1.72 -29.17 -3.44
C ARG A 66 2.86 -30.05 -2.96
N PRO A 67 4.04 -29.47 -2.72
CA PRO A 67 5.11 -30.17 -2.02
C PRO A 67 4.64 -30.60 -0.62
N ARG A 68 4.95 -31.82 -0.27
CA ARG A 68 4.65 -32.40 1.05
C ARG A 68 5.85 -33.22 1.48
N VAL A 69 6.33 -32.93 2.67
CA VAL A 69 7.34 -33.72 3.35
C VAL A 69 6.63 -34.44 4.48
N GLU A 70 6.80 -35.75 4.56
CA GLU A 70 6.17 -36.59 5.55
C GLU A 70 7.21 -37.42 6.27
N LEU A 71 7.25 -37.30 7.60
CA LEU A 71 8.06 -38.12 8.50
C LEU A 71 7.12 -39.04 9.26
N ARG A 72 7.38 -40.37 9.23
CA ARG A 72 6.63 -41.38 9.97
C ARG A 72 7.57 -42.11 10.94
N PHE A 73 7.16 -42.16 12.18
CA PHE A 73 7.90 -42.81 13.25
C PHE A 73 7.06 -43.94 13.81
N PRO A 74 7.39 -45.22 13.53
CA PRO A 74 6.73 -46.38 14.14
C PRO A 74 7.14 -46.48 15.60
N SER A 75 6.36 -45.87 16.49
CA SER A 75 6.61 -45.83 17.94
C SER A 75 5.33 -45.57 18.72
N ALA A 76 5.41 -45.63 20.04
CA ALA A 76 4.33 -45.17 20.92
C ALA A 76 3.92 -43.73 20.58
N ARG A 77 2.68 -43.37 20.88
CA ARG A 77 2.17 -42.03 20.58
C ARG A 77 3.02 -40.97 21.26
N PHE A 78 3.63 -40.10 20.47
CA PHE A 78 4.42 -38.96 20.93
C PHE A 78 4.24 -37.80 19.97
N ASN A 79 3.71 -36.70 20.49
CA ASN A 79 3.55 -35.46 19.71
C ASN A 79 4.58 -34.43 20.18
N PRO A 80 5.64 -34.16 19.41
CA PRO A 80 6.67 -33.20 19.81
C PRO A 80 6.15 -31.75 19.88
N TYR A 81 4.92 -31.49 19.43
CA TYR A 81 4.29 -30.17 19.39
C TYR A 81 3.16 -30.01 20.41
N GLU A 82 2.88 -31.02 21.23
CA GLU A 82 1.85 -30.96 22.29
C GLU A 82 2.37 -29.98 23.36
N LYS A 83 1.51 -29.03 23.77
CA LYS A 83 1.84 -28.13 24.87
C LYS A 83 2.01 -28.93 26.14
N VAL A 84 3.23 -29.16 26.55
CA VAL A 84 3.51 -29.57 27.92
C VAL A 84 3.27 -28.33 28.77
N GLU A 85 2.41 -28.43 29.81
CA GLU A 85 2.31 -27.43 30.87
C GLU A 85 3.66 -27.44 31.61
N VAL A 86 4.59 -26.63 31.18
CA VAL A 86 5.93 -26.49 31.76
C VAL A 86 6.07 -25.12 32.37
N THR A 87 6.55 -25.10 33.60
CA THR A 87 7.04 -23.94 34.36
C THR A 87 7.88 -22.97 33.50
N GLU A 88 7.75 -21.65 33.76
CA GLU A 88 8.23 -20.52 32.96
C GLU A 88 9.72 -20.51 32.52
N GLU A 89 10.56 -21.44 32.95
CA GLU A 89 12.01 -21.47 32.64
C GLU A 89 12.40 -22.37 31.47
N ASP A 90 11.54 -23.32 31.02
CA ASP A 90 11.81 -24.26 29.92
C ASP A 90 10.81 -24.21 28.76
N SER A 91 10.21 -23.07 28.47
CA SER A 91 9.45 -22.91 27.24
C SER A 91 10.39 -23.06 26.06
N SER A 92 10.41 -24.26 25.48
CA SER A 92 11.33 -24.67 24.46
C SER A 92 11.45 -23.61 23.38
N VAL A 93 12.67 -23.27 23.02
CA VAL A 93 13.05 -22.42 21.88
C VAL A 93 12.22 -22.79 20.64
N LEU A 94 11.84 -24.06 20.52
CA LEU A 94 10.96 -24.61 19.48
C LEU A 94 9.56 -23.97 19.46
N GLN A 95 8.88 -23.78 20.60
CA GLN A 95 7.53 -23.18 20.60
C GLN A 95 7.56 -21.71 20.20
N SER A 96 8.55 -20.95 20.67
CA SER A 96 8.74 -19.57 20.25
C SER A 96 9.13 -19.45 18.77
N ILE A 97 9.93 -20.40 18.26
CA ILE A 97 10.30 -20.49 16.85
C ILE A 97 9.08 -20.86 15.99
N LEU A 98 8.30 -21.88 16.37
CA LEU A 98 7.10 -22.32 15.62
C LEU A 98 6.03 -21.23 15.54
N VAL A 99 5.75 -20.53 16.64
CA VAL A 99 4.78 -19.43 16.68
C VAL A 99 5.26 -18.25 15.82
N ASN A 100 6.54 -17.87 15.95
CA ASN A 100 7.10 -16.76 15.21
C ASN A 100 7.35 -17.09 13.72
N MET A 101 7.64 -18.36 13.38
CA MET A 101 7.85 -18.79 12.00
C MET A 101 6.54 -19.07 11.24
N GLY A 102 5.42 -19.24 11.93
CA GLY A 102 4.11 -19.42 11.30
C GLY A 102 3.98 -20.69 10.45
N ILE A 103 4.80 -21.72 10.71
CA ILE A 103 4.68 -23.06 10.14
C ILE A 103 4.21 -23.97 11.26
N ALA A 104 2.96 -24.46 11.15
CA ALA A 104 2.45 -25.50 12.02
C ALA A 104 2.50 -26.83 11.25
N PRO A 105 3.41 -27.77 11.62
CA PRO A 105 3.36 -29.12 11.06
C PRO A 105 2.05 -29.79 11.48
N THR A 106 1.50 -30.61 10.61
CA THR A 106 0.30 -31.39 10.93
C THR A 106 0.74 -32.72 11.55
N TYR A 107 0.40 -32.92 12.82
CA TYR A 107 0.65 -34.20 13.51
C TYR A 107 -0.59 -35.09 13.45
N GLN A 108 -0.37 -36.39 13.20
CA GLN A 108 -1.40 -37.44 13.25
C GLN A 108 -0.79 -38.73 13.80
N TYR A 109 -1.54 -39.42 14.69
CA TYR A 109 -1.18 -40.77 15.11
C TYR A 109 -2.13 -41.77 14.46
N LYS A 110 -1.60 -42.68 13.63
CA LYS A 110 -2.42 -43.63 12.89
C LYS A 110 -1.70 -44.96 12.72
N ALA A 111 -2.41 -46.07 13.03
CA ALA A 111 -1.91 -47.43 12.85
C ALA A 111 -0.51 -47.67 13.49
N GLY A 112 -0.27 -47.18 14.71
CA GLY A 112 1.00 -47.34 15.40
C GLY A 112 2.13 -46.44 14.91
N ASN A 113 1.84 -45.46 14.05
CA ASN A 113 2.83 -44.52 13.52
C ASN A 113 2.47 -43.10 13.93
N ASN A 114 3.48 -42.35 14.40
CA ASN A 114 3.43 -40.91 14.51
C ASN A 114 3.77 -40.30 13.14
N ILE A 115 2.90 -39.50 12.59
CA ILE A 115 3.03 -38.93 11.25
C ILE A 115 3.11 -37.41 11.40
N VAL A 116 4.24 -36.84 11.00
CA VAL A 116 4.46 -35.41 10.95
C VAL A 116 4.54 -34.95 9.49
N ILE A 117 3.70 -33.99 9.14
CA ILE A 117 3.52 -33.54 7.76
C ILE A 117 3.86 -32.05 7.68
N PHE A 118 4.80 -31.72 6.81
CA PHE A 118 5.16 -30.35 6.47
C PHE A 118 4.65 -29.99 5.10
N THR A 119 3.90 -28.91 5.00
CA THR A 119 3.43 -28.36 3.74
C THR A 119 3.79 -26.87 3.68
N PRO A 120 4.48 -26.41 2.63
CA PRO A 120 4.75 -24.98 2.45
C PRO A 120 3.44 -24.19 2.39
N LYS A 121 3.43 -22.99 2.98
CA LYS A 121 2.29 -22.09 2.83
C LYS A 121 2.13 -21.71 1.36
N ARG A 122 0.87 -21.64 0.89
CA ARG A 122 0.61 -21.05 -0.42
C ARG A 122 1.11 -19.60 -0.40
N LYS A 123 1.93 -19.23 -1.38
CA LYS A 123 2.14 -17.81 -1.65
C LYS A 123 0.75 -17.22 -1.89
N PRO A 124 0.33 -16.22 -1.11
CA PRO A 124 -0.94 -15.55 -1.39
C PRO A 124 -0.86 -15.03 -2.82
N VAL A 125 -1.96 -15.18 -3.57
CA VAL A 125 -2.08 -14.59 -4.90
C VAL A 125 -1.83 -13.10 -4.75
N SER A 126 -0.95 -12.51 -5.56
CA SER A 126 -0.65 -11.09 -5.46
C SER A 126 -1.94 -10.28 -5.58
N GLN A 127 -2.02 -9.17 -4.87
CA GLN A 127 -3.20 -8.31 -4.88
C GLN A 127 -3.55 -7.88 -6.32
N MET A 128 -2.54 -7.58 -7.12
CA MET A 128 -2.69 -7.28 -8.55
C MET A 128 -3.37 -8.41 -9.33
N MET A 129 -2.99 -9.67 -9.08
CA MET A 129 -3.60 -10.83 -9.73
C MET A 129 -5.06 -11.02 -9.27
N GLN A 130 -5.35 -10.85 -7.98
CA GLN A 130 -6.71 -10.94 -7.44
C GLN A 130 -7.63 -9.90 -8.10
N LEU A 131 -7.12 -8.68 -8.27
CA LEU A 131 -7.84 -7.58 -8.92
C LEU A 131 -8.05 -7.84 -10.41
N ALA A 132 -7.02 -8.31 -11.12
CA ALA A 132 -7.16 -8.68 -12.52
C ALA A 132 -8.21 -9.79 -12.72
N ILE A 133 -8.21 -10.83 -11.87
CA ILE A 133 -9.21 -11.89 -11.88
C ILE A 133 -10.61 -11.31 -11.61
N SER A 134 -10.74 -10.40 -10.64
CA SER A 134 -12.02 -9.75 -10.30
C SER A 134 -12.57 -8.94 -11.46
N ILE A 135 -11.75 -8.13 -12.12
CA ILE A 135 -12.15 -7.33 -13.29
C ILE A 135 -12.57 -8.25 -14.44
N LEU A 136 -11.75 -9.22 -14.80
CA LEU A 136 -12.04 -10.13 -15.92
C LEU A 136 -13.29 -10.97 -15.66
N SER A 137 -13.46 -11.47 -14.44
CA SER A 137 -14.66 -12.25 -14.07
C SER A 137 -15.91 -11.38 -14.04
N ALA A 138 -15.83 -10.12 -13.56
CA ALA A 138 -16.95 -9.19 -13.57
C ALA A 138 -17.40 -8.85 -14.99
N ILE A 139 -16.44 -8.63 -15.91
CA ILE A 139 -16.75 -8.38 -17.33
C ILE A 139 -17.37 -9.62 -17.97
N GLY A 140 -16.75 -10.80 -17.79
CA GLY A 140 -17.26 -12.04 -18.39
C GLY A 140 -18.67 -12.40 -17.90
N LEU A 141 -18.91 -12.36 -16.59
CA LEU A 141 -20.23 -12.58 -16.00
C LEU A 141 -21.21 -11.46 -16.35
N GLY A 142 -20.73 -10.21 -16.45
CA GLY A 142 -21.53 -9.06 -16.86
C GLY A 142 -22.12 -9.26 -18.26
N PHE A 143 -21.31 -9.67 -19.23
CA PHE A 143 -21.81 -9.99 -20.59
C PHE A 143 -22.82 -11.14 -20.58
N LEU A 144 -22.60 -12.18 -19.78
CA LEU A 144 -23.57 -13.27 -19.63
C LEU A 144 -24.89 -12.78 -19.04
N CYS A 145 -24.84 -11.86 -18.07
CA CYS A 145 -26.04 -11.29 -17.45
C CYS A 145 -26.84 -10.39 -18.38
N LEU A 146 -26.26 -9.85 -19.46
CA LEU A 146 -27.02 -9.11 -20.47
C LEU A 146 -28.07 -9.99 -21.20
N MET A 147 -27.90 -11.31 -21.17
CA MET A 147 -28.89 -12.27 -21.70
C MET A 147 -30.10 -12.46 -20.78
N LEU A 148 -30.04 -11.99 -19.54
CA LEU A 148 -31.14 -12.09 -18.58
C LEU A 148 -32.20 -11.02 -18.86
N PRO A 149 -33.48 -11.30 -18.52
CA PRO A 149 -34.54 -10.29 -18.56
C PRO A 149 -34.19 -9.05 -17.72
N VAL A 150 -34.51 -7.85 -18.23
CA VAL A 150 -34.20 -6.56 -17.58
C VAL A 150 -34.68 -6.51 -16.13
N GLY A 151 -35.91 -7.00 -15.86
CA GLY A 151 -36.48 -7.02 -14.50
C GLY A 151 -35.65 -7.84 -13.51
N LEU A 152 -35.07 -8.96 -13.95
CA LEU A 152 -34.19 -9.79 -13.11
C LEU A 152 -32.85 -9.11 -12.88
N ARG A 153 -32.27 -8.48 -13.91
CA ARG A 153 -31.01 -7.71 -13.77
C ARG A 153 -31.17 -6.57 -12.77
N LEU A 154 -32.21 -5.77 -12.90
CA LEU A 154 -32.49 -4.66 -11.97
C LEU A 154 -32.81 -5.14 -10.55
N ALA A 155 -33.47 -6.29 -10.42
CA ALA A 155 -33.71 -6.89 -9.10
C ALA A 155 -32.40 -7.32 -8.43
N LEU A 156 -31.48 -7.94 -9.17
CA LEU A 156 -30.14 -8.30 -8.66
C LEU A 156 -29.34 -7.06 -8.30
N ALA A 157 -29.34 -6.03 -9.17
CA ALA A 157 -28.64 -4.79 -8.92
C ALA A 157 -29.12 -4.10 -7.64
N ASN A 158 -30.44 -3.89 -7.52
CA ASN A 158 -30.99 -3.05 -6.45
C ASN A 158 -31.18 -3.80 -5.12
N LYS A 159 -31.49 -5.10 -5.15
CA LYS A 159 -31.77 -5.87 -3.93
C LYS A 159 -30.56 -6.60 -3.34
N ILE A 160 -29.53 -6.86 -4.12
CA ILE A 160 -28.37 -7.65 -3.67
C ILE A 160 -27.09 -6.85 -3.79
N ILE A 161 -26.68 -6.49 -5.00
CA ILE A 161 -25.37 -5.90 -5.24
C ILE A 161 -25.29 -4.46 -4.70
N GLY A 162 -26.32 -3.65 -4.95
CA GLY A 162 -26.39 -2.25 -4.51
C GLY A 162 -26.25 -2.08 -2.99
N PRO A 163 -27.04 -2.79 -2.15
CA PRO A 163 -26.89 -2.72 -0.70
C PRO A 163 -25.52 -3.16 -0.19
N ILE A 164 -24.95 -4.24 -0.75
CA ILE A 164 -23.61 -4.70 -0.38
C ILE A 164 -22.56 -3.63 -0.72
N PHE A 165 -22.67 -3.08 -1.94
CA PHE A 165 -21.76 -2.02 -2.38
C PHE A 165 -21.93 -0.75 -1.53
N GLY A 166 -23.16 -0.31 -1.27
CA GLY A 166 -23.45 0.85 -0.41
C GLY A 166 -22.88 0.69 1.01
N THR A 167 -23.00 -0.50 1.59
CA THR A 167 -22.42 -0.79 2.92
C THR A 167 -20.89 -0.66 2.90
N PHE A 168 -20.24 -1.15 1.86
CA PHE A 168 -18.79 -1.01 1.74
C PHE A 168 -18.37 0.45 1.56
N MET A 169 -19.08 1.20 0.71
CA MET A 169 -18.81 2.63 0.53
C MET A 169 -19.02 3.42 1.82
N GLY A 170 -20.07 3.08 2.59
CA GLY A 170 -20.28 3.63 3.91
C GLY A 170 -19.14 3.34 4.88
N LEU A 171 -18.60 2.12 4.84
CA LEU A 171 -17.47 1.72 5.67
C LEU A 171 -16.17 2.50 5.30
N LEU A 172 -15.89 2.65 3.99
CA LEU A 172 -14.77 3.48 3.52
C LEU A 172 -14.91 4.93 3.96
N SER A 173 -16.11 5.50 3.80
CA SER A 173 -16.40 6.88 4.20
C SER A 173 -16.26 7.09 5.71
N ALA A 174 -16.73 6.14 6.53
CA ALA A 174 -16.64 6.21 7.98
C ALA A 174 -15.19 6.23 8.49
N ILE A 175 -14.29 5.52 7.82
CA ILE A 175 -12.87 5.46 8.23
C ILE A 175 -12.05 6.62 7.66
N ALA A 176 -12.49 7.22 6.55
CA ALA A 176 -11.75 8.26 5.85
C ALA A 176 -11.36 9.43 6.74
N GLY A 177 -12.31 10.00 7.46
CA GLY A 177 -12.07 11.14 8.35
C GLY A 177 -11.06 10.85 9.47
N PRO A 178 -11.30 9.82 10.30
CA PRO A 178 -10.35 9.40 11.33
C PRO A 178 -8.96 9.08 10.77
N MET A 179 -8.88 8.44 9.60
CA MET A 179 -7.63 8.06 8.99
C MET A 179 -6.80 9.29 8.58
N ILE A 180 -7.41 10.25 7.90
CA ILE A 180 -6.75 11.52 7.55
C ILE A 180 -6.31 12.26 8.80
N PHE A 181 -7.18 12.36 9.79
CA PHE A 181 -6.90 13.07 11.03
C PHE A 181 -5.68 12.51 11.77
N PHE A 182 -5.70 11.22 12.09
CA PHE A 182 -4.60 10.59 12.84
C PHE A 182 -3.31 10.55 12.04
N SER A 183 -3.36 10.29 10.73
CA SER A 183 -2.18 10.25 9.88
C SER A 183 -1.52 11.62 9.75
N VAL A 184 -2.30 12.68 9.54
CA VAL A 184 -1.75 14.05 9.42
C VAL A 184 -1.23 14.58 10.75
N ALA A 185 -2.02 14.43 11.83
CA ALA A 185 -1.61 14.92 13.15
C ALA A 185 -0.36 14.21 13.67
N TRP A 186 -0.30 12.88 13.55
CA TRP A 186 0.88 12.08 13.88
C TRP A 186 2.06 12.41 12.97
N GLY A 187 1.82 12.52 11.65
CA GLY A 187 2.84 12.91 10.69
C GLY A 187 3.53 14.21 11.06
N ILE A 188 2.76 15.23 11.44
CA ILE A 188 3.31 16.54 11.86
C ILE A 188 4.06 16.43 13.20
N TYR A 189 3.50 15.73 14.19
CA TYR A 189 4.15 15.56 15.48
C TYR A 189 5.47 14.79 15.37
N SER A 190 5.50 13.71 14.59
CA SER A 190 6.68 12.87 14.41
C SER A 190 7.88 13.59 13.78
N ILE A 191 7.65 14.76 13.17
CA ILE A 191 8.70 15.65 12.65
C ILE A 191 9.50 16.29 13.78
N GLY A 192 8.91 16.48 14.96
CA GLY A 192 9.42 17.35 16.01
C GLY A 192 10.40 16.76 17.00
N ASP A 193 10.64 15.46 16.97
CA ASP A 193 11.51 14.79 17.95
C ASP A 193 13.01 15.05 17.73
N THR A 194 13.35 16.03 16.90
CA THR A 194 14.74 16.36 16.62
C THR A 194 14.99 17.86 16.73
N ALA A 195 15.34 18.30 17.95
CA ALA A 195 15.84 19.65 18.21
C ALA A 195 17.02 20.06 17.28
N THR A 196 17.71 19.07 16.74
CA THR A 196 18.83 19.22 15.78
C THR A 196 18.37 19.42 14.33
N LEU A 197 17.13 19.03 13.97
CA LEU A 197 16.61 19.08 12.60
C LEU A 197 15.70 20.28 12.30
N GLY A 198 15.50 21.20 13.23
CA GLY A 198 14.53 22.31 13.10
C GLY A 198 14.65 23.11 11.79
N LYS A 199 15.88 23.44 11.35
CA LYS A 199 16.10 24.15 10.08
C LYS A 199 15.94 23.23 8.86
N ILE A 200 16.48 22.00 8.93
CA ILE A 200 16.42 21.01 7.85
C ILE A 200 14.98 20.55 7.66
N GLY A 201 14.30 20.18 8.73
CA GLY A 201 12.91 19.74 8.71
C GLY A 201 11.96 20.79 8.16
N LYS A 202 12.07 22.05 8.63
CA LYS A 202 11.27 23.16 8.11
C LYS A 202 11.47 23.36 6.61
N ARG A 203 12.73 23.33 6.13
CA ARG A 203 13.05 23.49 4.70
C ARG A 203 12.52 22.32 3.87
N MET A 204 12.62 21.10 4.40
CA MET A 204 12.12 19.88 3.76
C MET A 204 10.60 19.90 3.59
N ILE A 205 9.86 20.18 4.68
CA ILE A 205 8.39 20.25 4.65
C ILE A 205 7.92 21.35 3.71
N SER A 206 8.49 22.55 3.86
CA SER A 206 8.13 23.67 2.98
C SER A 206 8.37 23.32 1.51
N ARG A 207 9.46 22.60 1.20
CA ARG A 207 9.78 22.14 -0.15
C ARG A 207 8.76 21.08 -0.62
N PHE A 208 8.46 20.07 0.20
CA PHE A 208 7.48 19.05 -0.15
C PHE A 208 6.09 19.64 -0.42
N MET A 209 5.65 20.58 0.42
CA MET A 209 4.39 21.30 0.21
C MET A 209 4.41 22.09 -1.09
N PHE A 210 5.43 22.93 -1.28
CA PHE A 210 5.57 23.75 -2.48
C PHE A 210 5.60 22.90 -3.76
N MET A 211 6.36 21.81 -3.76
CA MET A 211 6.45 20.92 -4.91
C MET A 211 5.13 20.17 -5.16
N THR A 212 4.43 19.74 -4.12
CA THR A 212 3.14 19.06 -4.27
C THR A 212 2.11 19.98 -4.90
N PHE A 213 1.94 21.20 -4.38
CA PHE A 213 1.03 22.18 -4.96
C PHE A 213 1.46 22.61 -6.38
N GLY A 214 2.74 22.89 -6.59
CA GLY A 214 3.27 23.30 -7.89
C GLY A 214 3.09 22.23 -8.97
N VAL A 215 3.48 21.01 -8.68
CA VAL A 215 3.34 19.88 -9.62
C VAL A 215 1.87 19.57 -9.90
N THR A 216 1.02 19.58 -8.88
CA THR A 216 -0.43 19.36 -9.05
C THR A 216 -1.04 20.42 -9.96
N THR A 217 -0.66 21.69 -9.74
CA THR A 217 -1.16 22.81 -10.56
C THR A 217 -0.69 22.69 -12.01
N VAL A 218 0.58 22.46 -12.23
CA VAL A 218 1.13 22.30 -13.59
C VAL A 218 0.51 21.10 -14.30
N ALA A 219 0.41 19.94 -13.61
CA ALA A 219 -0.19 18.75 -14.18
C ALA A 219 -1.67 18.96 -14.49
N GLY A 220 -2.43 19.57 -13.59
CA GLY A 220 -3.84 19.86 -13.81
C GLY A 220 -4.07 20.82 -14.98
N VAL A 221 -3.30 21.88 -15.07
CA VAL A 221 -3.38 22.83 -16.20
C VAL A 221 -3.03 22.14 -17.52
N LEU A 222 -2.00 21.29 -17.55
CA LEU A 222 -1.67 20.50 -18.76
C LEU A 222 -2.79 19.53 -19.13
N MET A 223 -3.44 18.93 -18.15
CA MET A 223 -4.56 18.03 -18.40
C MET A 223 -5.79 18.73 -18.99
N LEU A 224 -5.99 20.03 -18.74
CA LEU A 224 -7.09 20.80 -19.33
C LEU A 224 -7.08 20.80 -20.86
N PHE A 225 -5.93 20.59 -21.51
CA PHE A 225 -5.89 20.42 -22.97
C PHE A 225 -6.69 19.21 -23.46
N PHE A 226 -6.98 18.25 -22.59
CA PHE A 226 -7.75 17.03 -22.93
C PHE A 226 -9.22 17.10 -22.51
N PHE A 227 -9.63 18.17 -21.79
CA PHE A 227 -10.97 18.33 -21.25
C PHE A 227 -11.58 19.66 -21.67
N PRO A 228 -12.86 19.68 -22.08
CA PRO A 228 -13.52 20.93 -22.40
C PRO A 228 -13.73 21.75 -21.12
N VAL A 229 -13.14 22.93 -21.08
CA VAL A 229 -13.42 23.91 -20.03
C VAL A 229 -14.65 24.71 -20.47
N THR A 230 -15.72 24.62 -19.68
CA THR A 230 -16.91 25.43 -19.91
C THR A 230 -16.70 26.82 -19.29
N LEU A 231 -16.51 27.81 -20.13
CA LEU A 231 -16.45 29.22 -19.71
C LEU A 231 -17.88 29.81 -19.56
N GLU A 232 -18.91 28.98 -19.35
CA GLU A 232 -20.27 29.42 -19.16
C GLU A 232 -20.40 30.19 -17.84
N GLY A 233 -20.67 31.47 -17.95
CA GLY A 233 -20.87 32.41 -16.85
C GLY A 233 -19.69 33.34 -16.64
N GLY A 234 -19.34 34.13 -17.69
CA GLY A 234 -18.37 35.23 -17.64
C GLY A 234 -17.21 34.97 -16.70
N ALA A 235 -16.04 34.65 -17.24
CA ALA A 235 -14.85 34.32 -16.48
C ALA A 235 -14.33 35.53 -15.65
N SER A 236 -15.13 36.02 -14.73
CA SER A 236 -14.65 36.84 -13.63
C SER A 236 -14.08 35.86 -12.59
N PHE A 237 -12.78 35.87 -12.48
CA PHE A 237 -12.06 35.20 -11.40
C PHE A 237 -12.54 35.86 -10.10
N ASP A 238 -13.52 35.22 -9.44
CA ASP A 238 -14.11 35.80 -8.25
C ASP A 238 -13.22 35.49 -7.05
N ILE A 239 -12.44 36.50 -6.68
CA ILE A 239 -11.57 36.45 -5.50
C ILE A 239 -12.38 36.14 -4.24
N GLU A 240 -13.67 36.52 -4.21
CA GLU A 240 -14.54 36.27 -3.09
C GLU A 240 -14.87 34.78 -2.93
N GLU A 241 -15.08 34.05 -4.04
CA GLU A 241 -15.26 32.60 -4.01
C GLU A 241 -14.00 31.86 -3.56
N LEU A 242 -12.83 32.28 -4.00
CA LEU A 242 -11.55 31.71 -3.50
C LEU A 242 -11.36 31.98 -2.02
N LEU A 243 -11.65 33.19 -1.55
CA LEU A 243 -11.62 33.50 -0.13
C LEU A 243 -12.60 32.63 0.66
N LYS A 244 -13.80 32.39 0.15
CA LYS A 244 -14.78 31.49 0.79
C LYS A 244 -14.22 30.06 0.92
N ILE A 245 -13.53 29.52 -0.09
CA ILE A 245 -12.90 28.21 -0.03
C ILE A 245 -11.80 28.17 1.05
N VAL A 246 -10.91 29.16 1.06
CA VAL A 246 -9.80 29.22 2.02
C VAL A 246 -10.32 29.46 3.45
N LEU A 247 -11.26 30.37 3.64
CA LEU A 247 -11.85 30.62 4.94
C LEU A 247 -12.74 29.46 5.39
N GLY A 248 -13.40 28.78 4.45
CA GLY A 248 -14.18 27.57 4.69
C GLY A 248 -13.36 26.36 5.14
N MET A 249 -12.02 26.43 5.05
CA MET A 249 -11.14 25.38 5.62
C MET A 249 -11.13 25.43 7.17
N VAL A 250 -11.49 26.59 7.76
CA VAL A 250 -11.55 26.74 9.22
C VAL A 250 -12.93 26.31 9.70
N PRO A 251 -13.05 25.21 10.45
CA PRO A 251 -14.36 24.74 10.91
C PRO A 251 -14.89 25.57 12.08
N ASN A 252 -16.20 25.75 12.12
CA ASN A 252 -16.88 26.39 13.25
C ASN A 252 -17.05 25.45 14.46
N ASN A 253 -16.87 24.14 14.24
CA ASN A 253 -17.01 23.11 15.25
C ASN A 253 -16.00 21.99 14.97
N PHE A 254 -15.45 21.41 16.04
CA PHE A 254 -14.44 20.36 15.93
C PHE A 254 -14.96 19.04 15.33
N PHE A 255 -16.21 18.68 15.61
CA PHE A 255 -16.78 17.39 15.22
C PHE A 255 -17.53 17.41 13.88
N VAL A 256 -18.10 18.54 13.52
CA VAL A 256 -18.88 18.69 12.29
C VAL A 256 -18.12 18.25 11.03
N PRO A 257 -16.83 18.56 10.86
CA PRO A 257 -16.05 18.11 9.69
C PRO A 257 -16.02 16.59 9.50
N PHE A 258 -16.01 15.84 10.61
CA PHE A 258 -16.03 14.38 10.57
C PHE A 258 -17.41 13.82 10.19
N VAL A 259 -18.47 14.46 10.63
CA VAL A 259 -19.85 14.07 10.30
C VAL A 259 -20.18 14.37 8.84
N GLU A 260 -19.75 15.53 8.35
CA GLU A 260 -19.97 15.97 6.97
C GLU A 260 -18.95 15.37 5.99
N GLY A 261 -17.88 14.75 6.49
CA GLY A 261 -16.81 14.20 5.67
C GLY A 261 -16.02 15.27 4.92
N ASN A 262 -15.85 16.49 5.50
CA ASN A 262 -15.12 17.58 4.87
C ASN A 262 -13.62 17.45 5.08
N PRO A 263 -12.85 17.00 4.06
CA PRO A 263 -11.44 16.68 4.22
C PRO A 263 -10.58 17.91 4.52
N LEU A 264 -10.90 19.08 3.95
CA LEU A 264 -10.13 20.30 4.15
C LEU A 264 -10.19 20.75 5.62
N GLN A 265 -11.38 20.70 6.20
CA GLN A 265 -11.57 21.07 7.61
C GLN A 265 -10.96 20.01 8.55
N ILE A 266 -11.08 18.72 8.23
CA ILE A 266 -10.44 17.64 9.01
C ILE A 266 -8.92 17.82 9.03
N ILE A 267 -8.32 18.12 7.86
CA ILE A 267 -6.87 18.35 7.75
C ILE A 267 -6.45 19.59 8.53
N PHE A 268 -7.23 20.68 8.44
CA PHE A 268 -6.96 21.89 9.23
C PHE A 268 -6.90 21.59 10.73
N VAL A 269 -7.89 20.87 11.26
CA VAL A 269 -7.92 20.45 12.68
C VAL A 269 -6.73 19.55 13.01
N ALA A 270 -6.41 18.59 12.15
CA ALA A 270 -5.28 17.68 12.33
C ALA A 270 -3.95 18.43 12.36
N VAL A 271 -3.77 19.42 11.48
CA VAL A 271 -2.58 20.29 11.45
C VAL A 271 -2.48 21.11 12.72
N CYS A 272 -3.56 21.73 13.18
CA CYS A 272 -3.58 22.49 14.43
C CYS A 272 -3.20 21.63 15.64
N ILE A 273 -3.73 20.41 15.74
CA ILE A 273 -3.40 19.48 16.82
C ILE A 273 -1.95 19.01 16.71
N GLY A 274 -1.51 18.56 15.54
CA GLY A 274 -0.13 18.11 15.33
C GLY A 274 0.90 19.19 15.66
N LEU A 275 0.67 20.44 15.23
CA LEU A 275 1.52 21.58 15.56
C LEU A 275 1.49 21.91 17.07
N SER A 276 0.31 21.88 17.71
CA SER A 276 0.19 22.13 19.14
C SER A 276 0.95 21.08 19.95
N MET A 277 0.82 19.81 19.59
CA MET A 277 1.58 18.72 20.23
C MET A 277 3.08 18.88 20.01
N LEU A 278 3.50 19.30 18.82
CA LEU A 278 4.88 19.58 18.47
C LEU A 278 5.46 20.74 19.34
N ILE A 279 4.71 21.83 19.51
CA ILE A 279 5.12 22.98 20.34
C ILE A 279 5.18 22.61 21.82
N LEU A 280 4.24 21.81 22.31
CA LEU A 280 4.21 21.36 23.71
C LEU A 280 5.25 20.29 24.02
N ALA A 281 5.77 19.60 22.99
CA ALA A 281 6.84 18.60 23.09
C ALA A 281 6.63 17.60 24.25
N ASN A 282 7.55 17.62 25.23
CA ASN A 282 7.54 16.67 26.36
C ASN A 282 6.31 16.76 27.28
N LYS A 283 5.46 17.79 27.15
CA LYS A 283 4.24 17.92 27.95
C LYS A 283 3.07 17.10 27.41
N THR A 284 3.18 16.57 26.20
CA THR A 284 2.12 15.83 25.49
C THR A 284 2.49 14.39 25.13
N THR A 285 3.41 13.78 25.87
CA THR A 285 3.91 12.42 25.59
C THR A 285 2.79 11.36 25.55
N VAL A 286 1.83 11.43 26.48
CA VAL A 286 0.68 10.52 26.53
C VAL A 286 -0.24 10.74 25.32
N ALA A 287 -0.56 12.00 25.02
CA ALA A 287 -1.39 12.33 23.85
C ALA A 287 -0.71 11.89 22.53
N ALA A 288 0.61 12.04 22.44
CA ALA A 288 1.40 11.60 21.30
C ALA A 288 1.35 10.08 21.14
N SER A 289 1.53 9.32 22.22
CA SER A 289 1.40 7.85 22.20
C SER A 289 -0.02 7.40 21.81
N MET A 290 -1.06 8.07 22.33
CA MET A 290 -2.45 7.79 21.92
C MET A 290 -2.67 8.08 20.44
N MET A 291 -2.12 9.17 19.90
CA MET A 291 -2.24 9.52 18.49
C MET A 291 -1.55 8.51 17.60
N GLU A 292 -0.35 8.06 17.97
CA GLU A 292 0.40 7.01 17.29
C GLU A 292 -0.36 5.69 17.26
N GLN A 293 -0.82 5.23 18.41
CA GLN A 293 -1.57 3.98 18.53
C GLN A 293 -2.89 4.04 17.76
N SER A 294 -3.60 5.17 17.81
CA SER A 294 -4.82 5.38 17.04
C SER A 294 -4.54 5.35 15.53
N ASN A 295 -3.43 5.95 15.09
CA ASN A 295 -3.01 5.88 13.69
C ASN A 295 -2.74 4.43 13.25
N TYR A 296 -2.05 3.61 14.07
CA TYR A 296 -1.84 2.19 13.76
C TYR A 296 -3.15 1.40 13.70
N ILE A 297 -4.08 1.66 14.64
CA ILE A 297 -5.40 0.99 14.66
C ILE A 297 -6.16 1.29 13.37
N VAL A 298 -6.26 2.55 12.98
CA VAL A 298 -7.01 2.97 11.78
C VAL A 298 -6.34 2.45 10.51
N GLN A 299 -5.01 2.44 10.44
CA GLN A 299 -4.27 1.82 9.34
C GLN A 299 -4.56 0.32 9.23
N LEU A 300 -4.55 -0.43 10.34
CA LEU A 300 -4.88 -1.86 10.34
C LEU A 300 -6.33 -2.12 9.91
N MET A 301 -7.28 -1.26 10.34
CA MET A 301 -8.67 -1.32 9.88
C MET A 301 -8.74 -1.16 8.36
N MET A 302 -8.03 -0.16 7.81
CA MET A 302 -8.01 0.08 6.36
C MET A 302 -7.32 -1.05 5.59
N GLU A 303 -6.21 -1.60 6.07
CA GLU A 303 -5.57 -2.77 5.48
C GLU A 303 -6.52 -3.97 5.43
N THR A 304 -7.31 -4.16 6.49
CA THR A 304 -8.31 -5.24 6.55
C THR A 304 -9.42 -5.03 5.53
N ILE A 305 -9.92 -3.81 5.40
CA ILE A 305 -10.94 -3.44 4.40
C ILE A 305 -10.37 -3.61 2.97
N SER A 306 -9.11 -3.23 2.76
CA SER A 306 -8.43 -3.34 1.47
C SER A 306 -8.34 -4.78 0.95
N LYS A 307 -8.38 -5.79 1.82
CA LYS A 307 -8.45 -7.20 1.41
C LYS A 307 -9.75 -7.54 0.68
N PHE A 308 -10.81 -6.78 0.91
CA PHE A 308 -12.10 -6.95 0.25
C PHE A 308 -12.23 -6.15 -1.06
N VAL A 309 -11.28 -5.26 -1.35
CA VAL A 309 -11.30 -4.43 -2.58
C VAL A 309 -11.48 -5.27 -3.86
N PRO A 310 -10.83 -6.43 -4.06
CA PRO A 310 -11.08 -7.24 -5.25
C PRO A 310 -12.55 -7.66 -5.40
N ALA A 311 -13.21 -8.05 -4.30
CA ALA A 311 -14.63 -8.42 -4.33
C ALA A 311 -15.53 -7.21 -4.66
N PHE A 312 -15.17 -6.03 -4.17
CA PHE A 312 -15.91 -4.80 -4.47
C PHE A 312 -15.70 -4.30 -5.88
N VAL A 313 -14.50 -4.40 -6.40
CA VAL A 313 -14.23 -4.11 -7.83
C VAL A 313 -15.05 -5.03 -8.72
N PHE A 314 -15.12 -6.32 -8.39
CA PHE A 314 -16.02 -7.26 -9.06
C PHE A 314 -17.48 -6.78 -8.99
N GLY A 315 -18.01 -6.55 -7.78
CA GLY A 315 -19.39 -6.12 -7.56
C GLY A 315 -19.73 -4.79 -8.25
N SER A 316 -18.79 -3.85 -8.22
CA SER A 316 -18.92 -2.54 -8.87
C SER A 316 -19.08 -2.67 -10.39
N ILE A 317 -18.13 -3.32 -11.05
CA ILE A 317 -18.16 -3.53 -12.51
C ILE A 317 -19.39 -4.35 -12.90
N PHE A 318 -19.68 -5.41 -12.15
CA PHE A 318 -20.84 -6.25 -12.39
C PHE A 318 -22.16 -5.47 -12.27
N ASN A 319 -22.28 -4.59 -11.26
CA ASN A 319 -23.44 -3.71 -11.09
C ASN A 319 -23.63 -2.74 -12.26
N MET A 320 -22.55 -2.28 -12.88
CA MET A 320 -22.61 -1.43 -14.07
C MET A 320 -23.23 -2.18 -15.27
N PHE A 321 -22.94 -3.47 -15.44
CA PHE A 321 -23.60 -4.29 -16.45
C PHE A 321 -25.07 -4.54 -16.16
N LEU A 322 -25.42 -4.76 -14.89
CA LEU A 322 -26.82 -4.96 -14.48
C LEU A 322 -27.70 -3.75 -14.73
N ASN A 323 -27.14 -2.53 -14.56
CA ASN A 323 -27.85 -1.25 -14.73
C ASN A 323 -27.67 -0.62 -16.13
N ASP A 324 -27.12 -1.34 -17.11
CA ASP A 324 -26.82 -0.84 -18.46
C ASP A 324 -25.87 0.39 -18.49
N ASN A 325 -25.12 0.63 -17.40
CA ASN A 325 -24.17 1.75 -17.23
C ASN A 325 -22.74 1.40 -17.66
N PHE A 326 -22.54 0.29 -18.35
CA PHE A 326 -21.23 -0.11 -18.84
C PHE A 326 -20.60 0.91 -19.80
N SER A 327 -21.45 1.68 -20.51
CA SER A 327 -20.99 2.78 -21.35
C SER A 327 -20.18 3.85 -20.59
N ALA A 328 -20.48 4.10 -19.30
CA ALA A 328 -19.74 5.04 -18.48
C ALA A 328 -18.32 4.52 -18.18
N LEU A 329 -18.16 3.20 -17.92
CA LEU A 329 -16.84 2.59 -17.78
C LEU A 329 -16.03 2.67 -19.09
N MET A 330 -16.69 2.44 -20.23
CA MET A 330 -16.06 2.59 -21.53
C MET A 330 -15.62 4.04 -21.82
N LYS A 331 -16.40 5.03 -21.42
CA LYS A 331 -16.03 6.45 -21.53
C LYS A 331 -14.86 6.81 -20.59
N ALA A 332 -14.73 6.12 -19.46
CA ALA A 332 -13.64 6.32 -18.51
C ALA A 332 -12.27 5.81 -18.97
N TYR A 333 -12.17 5.23 -20.19
CA TYR A 333 -10.89 4.75 -20.74
C TYR A 333 -9.80 5.83 -20.77
N LYS A 334 -10.19 7.10 -20.88
CA LYS A 334 -9.26 8.26 -20.88
C LYS A 334 -8.50 8.42 -19.56
N VAL A 335 -9.07 8.00 -18.42
CA VAL A 335 -8.46 8.18 -17.09
C VAL A 335 -7.08 7.53 -17.04
N LEU A 336 -6.98 6.28 -17.52
CA LEU A 336 -5.74 5.52 -17.43
C LEU A 336 -4.59 6.15 -18.23
N PRO A 337 -4.72 6.40 -19.55
CA PRO A 337 -3.63 7.00 -20.32
C PRO A 337 -3.29 8.44 -19.89
N ILE A 338 -4.27 9.25 -19.48
CA ILE A 338 -4.02 10.60 -18.99
C ILE A 338 -3.25 10.57 -17.67
N THR A 339 -3.66 9.70 -16.74
CA THR A 339 -2.94 9.54 -15.48
C THR A 339 -1.52 9.04 -15.71
N LEU A 340 -1.34 8.00 -16.53
CA LEU A 340 -0.01 7.46 -16.82
C LEU A 340 0.89 8.49 -17.54
N ALA A 341 0.33 9.27 -18.46
CA ALA A 341 1.06 10.37 -19.10
C ALA A 341 1.47 11.46 -18.10
N GLY A 342 0.55 11.84 -17.20
CA GLY A 342 0.86 12.79 -16.12
C GLY A 342 1.96 12.29 -15.19
N LEU A 343 1.91 11.03 -14.80
CA LEU A 343 2.95 10.39 -13.97
C LEU A 343 4.30 10.36 -14.70
N ALA A 344 4.32 10.05 -16.00
CA ALA A 344 5.53 10.05 -16.81
C ALA A 344 6.13 11.46 -16.96
N ILE A 345 5.29 12.48 -17.15
CA ILE A 345 5.71 13.89 -17.25
C ILE A 345 6.39 14.32 -15.94
N VAL A 346 5.86 13.95 -14.78
CA VAL A 346 6.45 14.32 -13.49
C VAL A 346 7.78 13.61 -13.26
N ILE A 347 7.91 12.34 -13.62
CA ILE A 347 9.21 11.65 -13.61
C ILE A 347 10.22 12.40 -14.50
N ALA A 348 9.82 12.74 -15.74
CA ALA A 348 10.67 13.47 -16.68
C ALA A 348 11.09 14.84 -16.14
N PHE A 349 10.16 15.57 -15.53
CA PHE A 349 10.42 16.85 -14.89
C PHE A 349 11.49 16.75 -13.79
N TYR A 350 11.33 15.81 -12.85
CA TYR A 350 12.29 15.61 -11.77
C TYR A 350 13.65 15.11 -12.27
N LEU A 351 13.67 14.21 -13.24
CA LEU A 351 14.91 13.77 -13.89
C LEU A 351 15.63 14.94 -14.56
N PHE A 352 14.90 15.77 -15.29
CA PHE A 352 15.45 16.96 -15.93
C PHE A 352 16.01 17.95 -14.88
N LEU A 353 15.23 18.26 -13.86
CA LEU A 353 15.61 19.19 -12.79
C LEU A 353 16.91 18.75 -12.11
N VAL A 354 16.97 17.51 -11.63
CA VAL A 354 18.16 16.98 -10.93
C VAL A 354 19.36 16.84 -11.88
N SER A 355 19.11 16.39 -13.11
CA SER A 355 20.18 16.24 -14.12
C SER A 355 20.86 17.56 -14.46
N VAL A 356 20.08 18.63 -14.61
CA VAL A 356 20.61 19.97 -14.91
C VAL A 356 21.32 20.57 -13.68
N HIS A 357 20.68 20.55 -12.51
CA HIS A 357 21.22 21.18 -11.31
C HIS A 357 22.47 20.47 -10.78
N LYS A 358 22.45 19.12 -10.77
CA LYS A 358 23.57 18.34 -10.21
C LYS A 358 24.56 17.85 -11.28
N LYS A 359 24.33 18.20 -12.56
CA LYS A 359 25.16 17.83 -13.74
C LYS A 359 25.39 16.31 -13.82
N ILE A 360 24.30 15.54 -13.81
CA ILE A 360 24.30 14.08 -13.85
C ILE A 360 23.45 13.58 -15.01
N SER A 361 23.89 12.48 -15.63
CA SER A 361 23.12 11.81 -16.68
C SER A 361 21.78 11.26 -16.16
N PRO A 362 20.63 11.56 -16.81
CA PRO A 362 19.34 10.97 -16.47
C PRO A 362 19.35 9.44 -16.45
N SER A 363 20.08 8.83 -17.39
CA SER A 363 20.21 7.37 -17.48
C SER A 363 20.85 6.77 -16.23
N LEU A 364 21.85 7.44 -15.64
CA LEU A 364 22.47 6.99 -14.40
C LEU A 364 21.51 7.10 -13.21
N LEU A 365 20.75 8.19 -13.13
CA LEU A 365 19.71 8.35 -12.09
C LEU A 365 18.66 7.25 -12.20
N ILE A 366 18.11 6.99 -13.39
CA ILE A 366 17.14 5.93 -13.61
C ILE A 366 17.69 4.59 -13.15
N LYS A 367 18.92 4.22 -13.53
CA LYS A 367 19.53 2.95 -13.11
C LYS A 367 19.64 2.83 -11.58
N LYS A 368 19.98 3.90 -10.88
CA LYS A 368 20.11 3.92 -9.42
C LYS A 368 18.76 3.79 -8.70
N LEU A 369 17.73 4.44 -9.24
CA LEU A 369 16.39 4.48 -8.66
C LEU A 369 15.54 3.24 -9.01
N PHE A 370 15.90 2.54 -10.09
CA PHE A 370 15.14 1.41 -10.65
C PHE A 370 14.77 0.32 -9.64
N PRO A 371 15.65 -0.14 -8.73
CA PRO A 371 15.30 -1.18 -7.76
C PRO A 371 14.14 -0.77 -6.83
N THR A 372 14.14 0.47 -6.32
CA THR A 372 13.06 0.99 -5.49
C THR A 372 11.75 1.10 -6.30
N PHE A 373 11.86 1.60 -7.54
CA PHE A 373 10.72 1.74 -8.45
C PHE A 373 10.05 0.39 -8.73
N VAL A 374 10.83 -0.65 -9.04
CA VAL A 374 10.29 -2.00 -9.32
C VAL A 374 9.58 -2.61 -8.13
N ILE A 375 10.14 -2.48 -6.91
CA ILE A 375 9.47 -2.97 -5.70
C ILE A 375 8.15 -2.22 -5.50
N ALA A 376 8.15 -0.91 -5.66
CA ALA A 376 6.95 -0.09 -5.49
C ALA A 376 5.86 -0.44 -6.52
N VAL A 377 6.21 -0.55 -7.82
CA VAL A 377 5.27 -0.98 -8.88
C VAL A 377 4.74 -2.40 -8.62
N SER A 378 5.57 -3.31 -8.10
CA SER A 378 5.13 -4.71 -7.91
C SER A 378 4.24 -4.91 -6.70
N THR A 379 4.29 -4.01 -5.71
CA THR A 379 3.61 -4.16 -4.41
C THR A 379 2.54 -3.12 -4.14
N ALA A 380 2.52 -1.99 -4.85
CA ALA A 380 1.74 -0.79 -4.53
C ALA A 380 1.93 -0.34 -3.06
N SER A 381 3.10 -0.58 -2.48
CA SER A 381 3.37 -0.33 -1.07
C SER A 381 4.68 0.41 -0.85
N SER A 382 4.59 1.62 -0.34
CA SER A 382 5.76 2.40 0.08
C SER A 382 6.50 1.73 1.24
N ALA A 383 5.76 1.08 2.13
CA ALA A 383 6.33 0.35 3.26
C ALA A 383 7.18 -0.86 2.80
N ALA A 384 6.72 -1.61 1.79
CA ALA A 384 7.48 -2.72 1.23
C ALA A 384 8.81 -2.27 0.59
N ALA A 385 8.83 -1.08 0.00
CA ALA A 385 10.01 -0.50 -0.63
C ALA A 385 10.92 0.28 0.35
N PHE A 386 10.53 0.45 1.62
CA PHE A 386 11.19 1.34 2.58
C PHE A 386 12.69 1.06 2.74
N ALA A 387 13.06 -0.17 3.04
CA ALA A 387 14.48 -0.54 3.25
C ALA A 387 15.33 -0.27 2.00
N THR A 388 14.82 -0.62 0.80
CA THR A 388 15.51 -0.36 -0.48
C THR A 388 15.56 1.13 -0.78
N ASN A 389 14.56 1.91 -0.40
CA ASN A 389 14.52 3.35 -0.56
C ASN A 389 15.62 4.01 0.28
N VAL A 390 15.72 3.67 1.58
CA VAL A 390 16.78 4.15 2.49
C VAL A 390 18.15 3.78 1.94
N GLU A 391 18.36 2.52 1.58
CA GLU A 391 19.64 2.06 1.02
C GLU A 391 20.01 2.79 -0.28
N THR A 392 19.05 3.02 -1.16
CA THR A 392 19.28 3.75 -2.42
C THR A 392 19.67 5.20 -2.14
N CYS A 393 18.96 5.89 -1.26
CA CYS A 393 19.27 7.26 -0.88
C CYS A 393 20.66 7.39 -0.26
N GLU A 394 21.02 6.54 0.68
CA GLU A 394 22.29 6.62 1.41
C GLU A 394 23.47 6.13 0.58
N LYS A 395 23.36 4.89 0.03
CA LYS A 395 24.52 4.21 -0.58
C LYS A 395 24.70 4.53 -2.05
N LYS A 396 23.59 4.70 -2.82
CA LYS A 396 23.65 4.90 -4.27
C LYS A 396 23.60 6.37 -4.67
N LEU A 397 22.77 7.16 -4.00
CA LEU A 397 22.63 8.60 -4.28
C LEU A 397 23.59 9.47 -3.47
N GLY A 398 24.18 8.95 -2.38
CA GLY A 398 25.14 9.68 -1.57
C GLY A 398 24.53 10.76 -0.68
N ILE A 399 23.28 10.63 -0.31
CA ILE A 399 22.60 11.55 0.61
C ILE A 399 23.06 11.26 2.04
N GLU A 400 23.35 12.29 2.82
CA GLU A 400 23.78 12.13 4.22
C GLU A 400 22.69 11.46 5.06
N LYS A 401 23.10 10.56 5.97
CA LYS A 401 22.20 9.77 6.83
C LYS A 401 21.16 10.60 7.58
N ARG A 402 21.52 11.82 8.01
CA ARG A 402 20.59 12.71 8.71
C ARG A 402 19.38 13.07 7.86
N ILE A 403 19.60 13.37 6.55
CA ILE A 403 18.52 13.66 5.63
C ILE A 403 17.74 12.39 5.29
N VAL A 404 18.43 11.27 5.10
CA VAL A 404 17.79 9.99 4.75
C VAL A 404 16.88 9.49 5.87
N ASN A 405 17.39 9.45 7.11
CA ASN A 405 16.65 8.93 8.27
C ASN A 405 15.40 9.73 8.59
N PHE A 406 15.36 10.98 8.23
CA PHE A 406 14.21 11.85 8.42
C PHE A 406 13.39 12.01 7.14
N GLY A 407 14.03 12.26 6.01
CA GLY A 407 13.37 12.60 4.75
C GLY A 407 12.66 11.43 4.09
N VAL A 408 13.20 10.21 4.21
CA VAL A 408 12.53 9.03 3.62
C VAL A 408 11.25 8.68 4.37
N PRO A 409 11.23 8.52 5.71
CA PRO A 409 9.99 8.25 6.43
C PRO A 409 8.95 9.36 6.24
N LEU A 410 9.35 10.60 6.42
CA LEU A 410 8.47 11.76 6.28
C LEU A 410 7.92 11.88 4.85
N GLY A 411 8.80 11.80 3.85
CA GLY A 411 8.40 11.96 2.46
C GLY A 411 7.46 10.86 1.99
N GLN A 412 7.59 9.64 2.50
CA GLN A 412 6.65 8.56 2.21
C GLN A 412 5.23 8.81 2.75
N ILE A 413 5.09 9.70 3.72
CA ILE A 413 3.80 10.07 4.31
C ILE A 413 3.21 11.32 3.63
N VAL A 414 4.02 12.37 3.41
CA VAL A 414 3.50 13.69 3.01
C VAL A 414 3.84 14.12 1.58
N PHE A 415 4.69 13.38 0.87
CA PHE A 415 5.15 13.73 -0.47
C PHE A 415 4.66 12.73 -1.52
N MET A 416 3.35 12.77 -1.81
CA MET A 416 2.69 11.82 -2.70
C MET A 416 2.27 12.46 -4.03
N LEU A 417 3.23 12.86 -4.86
CA LEU A 417 2.98 13.50 -6.15
C LEU A 417 2.17 12.64 -7.12
N GLY A 418 2.43 11.33 -7.14
CA GLY A 418 1.64 10.39 -7.94
C GLY A 418 0.18 10.39 -7.53
N GLY A 419 -0.11 10.45 -6.21
CA GLY A 419 -1.46 10.57 -5.69
C GLY A 419 -2.15 11.85 -6.15
N ALA A 420 -1.45 12.99 -6.09
CA ALA A 420 -2.00 14.27 -6.54
C ALA A 420 -2.42 14.24 -8.03
N ILE A 421 -1.58 13.64 -8.88
CA ILE A 421 -1.87 13.48 -10.31
C ILE A 421 -3.06 12.55 -10.54
N MET A 422 -3.13 11.45 -9.78
CA MET A 422 -4.23 10.51 -9.86
C MET A 422 -5.56 11.17 -9.47
N PHE A 423 -5.57 11.98 -8.41
CA PHE A 423 -6.78 12.68 -7.95
C PHE A 423 -7.26 13.71 -8.96
N ILE A 424 -6.39 14.57 -9.48
CA ILE A 424 -6.81 15.59 -10.45
C ILE A 424 -7.24 14.96 -11.78
N ALA A 425 -6.58 13.91 -12.26
CA ALA A 425 -6.98 13.19 -13.46
C ALA A 425 -8.35 12.53 -13.29
N ALA A 426 -8.59 11.91 -12.15
CA ALA A 426 -9.87 11.31 -11.83
C ALA A 426 -10.99 12.36 -11.75
N ALA A 427 -10.74 13.48 -11.10
CA ALA A 427 -11.72 14.57 -10.98
C ALA A 427 -12.12 15.10 -12.35
N LEU A 428 -11.15 15.43 -13.22
CA LEU A 428 -11.43 15.95 -14.56
C LEU A 428 -12.17 14.94 -15.44
N CYS A 429 -11.73 13.68 -15.45
CA CYS A 429 -12.40 12.64 -16.24
C CYS A 429 -13.82 12.37 -15.76
N MET A 430 -14.06 12.31 -14.44
CA MET A 430 -15.40 12.05 -13.93
C MET A 430 -16.30 13.26 -14.11
N ALA A 431 -15.79 14.48 -13.99
CA ALA A 431 -16.55 15.69 -14.30
C ALA A 431 -17.02 15.67 -15.76
N GLU A 432 -16.14 15.32 -16.72
CA GLU A 432 -16.53 15.20 -18.15
C GLU A 432 -17.61 14.14 -18.35
N ILE A 433 -17.45 12.94 -17.76
CA ILE A 433 -18.37 11.82 -17.96
C ILE A 433 -19.77 12.10 -17.42
N TYR A 434 -19.83 12.77 -16.28
CA TYR A 434 -21.09 13.08 -15.57
C TYR A 434 -21.64 14.49 -15.87
N GLY A 435 -21.00 15.23 -16.78
CA GLY A 435 -21.47 16.54 -17.22
C GLY A 435 -21.35 17.63 -16.14
N VAL A 436 -20.44 17.47 -15.19
CA VAL A 436 -20.13 18.52 -14.21
C VAL A 436 -19.33 19.62 -14.90
N ALA A 437 -19.82 20.86 -14.80
CA ALA A 437 -19.18 22.00 -15.44
C ALA A 437 -17.81 22.30 -14.83
N ILE A 438 -16.75 22.29 -15.66
CA ILE A 438 -15.39 22.62 -15.24
C ILE A 438 -15.21 24.14 -15.37
N SER A 439 -15.64 24.88 -14.34
CA SER A 439 -15.38 26.31 -14.24
C SER A 439 -13.97 26.60 -13.71
N PRO A 440 -13.41 27.82 -13.88
CA PRO A 440 -12.12 28.18 -13.27
C PRO A 440 -12.10 28.00 -11.75
N VAL A 441 -13.19 28.30 -11.05
CA VAL A 441 -13.31 28.12 -9.60
C VAL A 441 -13.34 26.63 -9.25
N TRP A 442 -14.14 25.83 -9.99
CA TRP A 442 -14.14 24.38 -9.82
C TRP A 442 -12.74 23.79 -10.00
N MET A 443 -12.01 24.25 -11.05
CA MET A 443 -10.64 23.78 -11.31
C MET A 443 -9.69 24.14 -10.17
N MET A 444 -9.73 25.38 -9.67
CA MET A 444 -8.93 25.79 -8.51
C MET A 444 -9.24 24.96 -7.28
N THR A 445 -10.53 24.70 -7.02
CA THR A 445 -10.97 23.82 -5.93
C THR A 445 -10.44 22.41 -6.11
N ALA A 446 -10.53 21.85 -7.31
CA ALA A 446 -10.04 20.50 -7.62
C ALA A 446 -8.51 20.40 -7.43
N LEU A 447 -7.74 21.41 -7.85
CA LEU A 447 -6.30 21.46 -7.64
C LEU A 447 -5.91 21.51 -6.16
N ILE A 448 -6.56 22.39 -5.40
CA ILE A 448 -6.29 22.52 -3.95
C ILE A 448 -6.63 21.22 -3.23
N ILE A 449 -7.82 20.68 -3.45
CA ILE A 449 -8.27 19.45 -2.80
C ILE A 449 -7.37 18.27 -3.19
N SER A 450 -7.03 18.12 -4.47
CA SER A 450 -6.15 17.03 -4.92
C SER A 450 -4.76 17.12 -4.29
N ALA A 451 -4.17 18.30 -4.18
CA ALA A 451 -2.88 18.50 -3.53
C ALA A 451 -2.95 18.20 -2.02
N VAL A 452 -4.00 18.70 -1.36
CA VAL A 452 -4.20 18.50 0.08
C VAL A 452 -4.49 17.04 0.41
N LEU A 453 -5.33 16.36 -0.36
CA LEU A 453 -5.59 14.93 -0.20
C LEU A 453 -4.35 14.07 -0.47
N ALA A 454 -3.52 14.47 -1.42
CA ALA A 454 -2.25 13.77 -1.66
C ALA A 454 -1.29 13.83 -0.48
N ILE A 455 -1.29 14.94 0.27
CA ILE A 455 -0.51 15.09 1.51
C ILE A 455 -1.12 14.27 2.65
N ALA A 456 -2.44 14.15 2.67
CA ALA A 456 -3.21 13.51 3.72
C ALA A 456 -3.46 12.00 3.51
N ALA A 457 -3.30 11.52 2.28
CA ALA A 457 -3.54 10.13 1.93
C ALA A 457 -2.59 9.20 2.69
N PRO A 458 -3.09 8.16 3.35
CA PRO A 458 -2.21 7.22 4.05
C PRO A 458 -1.39 6.39 3.04
N PRO A 459 -0.12 6.10 3.35
CA PRO A 459 0.80 5.39 2.44
C PRO A 459 0.58 3.86 2.42
N ILE A 460 -0.67 3.43 2.43
CA ILE A 460 -1.09 2.02 2.45
C ILE A 460 -1.92 1.68 1.21
N PRO A 461 -1.90 0.43 0.74
CA PRO A 461 -2.74 0.00 -0.38
C PRO A 461 -4.23 0.29 -0.11
N GLY A 462 -4.90 0.92 -1.07
CA GLY A 462 -6.30 1.32 -0.93
C GLY A 462 -6.54 2.64 -0.16
N GLY A 463 -5.50 3.28 0.38
CA GLY A 463 -5.63 4.57 1.07
C GLY A 463 -6.22 5.67 0.18
N ALA A 464 -5.92 5.65 -1.11
CA ALA A 464 -6.47 6.58 -2.08
C ALA A 464 -8.00 6.46 -2.25
N LEU A 465 -8.60 5.29 -1.98
CA LEU A 465 -10.03 5.07 -2.17
C LEU A 465 -10.89 6.00 -1.30
N THR A 466 -10.48 6.20 -0.07
CA THR A 466 -11.17 7.12 0.86
C THR A 466 -11.03 8.57 0.40
N CYS A 467 -9.89 8.93 -0.17
CA CYS A 467 -9.65 10.26 -0.70
C CYS A 467 -10.54 10.56 -1.93
N TYR A 468 -10.79 9.58 -2.81
CA TYR A 468 -11.71 9.76 -3.94
C TYR A 468 -13.14 10.04 -3.51
N THR A 469 -13.63 9.37 -2.46
CA THR A 469 -14.99 9.65 -1.95
C THR A 469 -15.14 11.10 -1.49
N MET A 470 -14.14 11.59 -0.76
CA MET A 470 -14.12 12.97 -0.29
C MET A 470 -13.94 13.98 -1.43
N LEU A 471 -13.03 13.70 -2.38
CA LEU A 471 -12.79 14.53 -3.54
C LEU A 471 -14.08 14.75 -4.35
N PHE A 472 -14.81 13.67 -4.62
CA PHE A 472 -16.02 13.73 -5.45
C PHE A 472 -17.16 14.46 -4.76
N VAL A 473 -17.35 14.25 -3.45
CA VAL A 473 -18.34 15.00 -2.67
C VAL A 473 -18.07 16.51 -2.75
N GLN A 474 -16.82 16.93 -2.56
CA GLN A 474 -16.44 18.36 -2.57
C GLN A 474 -16.54 18.99 -3.97
N LEU A 475 -16.37 18.21 -5.02
CA LEU A 475 -16.45 18.67 -6.41
C LEU A 475 -17.83 18.48 -7.04
N ASN A 476 -18.84 18.08 -6.25
CA ASN A 476 -20.18 17.75 -6.70
C ASN A 476 -20.20 16.71 -7.85
N ILE A 477 -19.25 15.78 -7.84
CA ILE A 477 -19.22 14.63 -8.75
C ILE A 477 -20.12 13.55 -8.16
N PRO A 478 -21.07 12.98 -8.95
CA PRO A 478 -22.00 11.96 -8.45
C PRO A 478 -21.29 10.74 -7.86
N SER A 479 -21.89 10.14 -6.82
CA SER A 479 -21.35 8.94 -6.15
C SER A 479 -21.21 7.74 -7.07
N GLU A 480 -21.97 7.70 -8.17
CA GLU A 480 -21.89 6.70 -9.23
C GLU A 480 -20.55 6.68 -9.96
N ALA A 481 -19.76 7.76 -9.86
CA ALA A 481 -18.38 7.84 -10.37
C ALA A 481 -17.39 7.01 -9.54
N ILE A 482 -17.67 6.80 -8.26
CA ILE A 482 -16.74 6.14 -7.33
C ILE A 482 -16.43 4.71 -7.74
N PRO A 483 -17.40 3.86 -8.11
CA PRO A 483 -17.13 2.51 -8.61
C PRO A 483 -16.16 2.46 -9.80
N ILE A 484 -16.31 3.41 -10.71
CA ILE A 484 -15.47 3.50 -11.92
C ILE A 484 -14.03 3.79 -11.52
N ILE A 485 -13.84 4.79 -10.67
CA ILE A 485 -12.51 5.17 -10.22
C ILE A 485 -11.87 4.09 -9.37
N ILE A 486 -12.61 3.40 -8.51
CA ILE A 486 -12.08 2.26 -7.74
C ILE A 486 -11.50 1.19 -8.69
N ALA A 487 -12.23 0.85 -9.76
CA ALA A 487 -11.77 -0.13 -10.74
C ALA A 487 -10.47 0.31 -11.46
N LEU A 488 -10.38 1.58 -11.82
CA LEU A 488 -9.21 2.15 -12.52
C LEU A 488 -8.03 2.43 -11.57
N ASN A 489 -8.32 2.84 -10.32
CA ASN A 489 -7.31 3.14 -9.31
C ASN A 489 -6.39 1.96 -9.02
N VAL A 490 -6.93 0.75 -9.09
CA VAL A 490 -6.16 -0.48 -8.94
C VAL A 490 -4.90 -0.49 -9.80
N ILE A 491 -5.00 -0.07 -11.06
CA ILE A 491 -3.86 -0.06 -11.98
C ILE A 491 -3.00 1.18 -11.72
N THR A 492 -3.63 2.34 -11.56
CA THR A 492 -2.89 3.60 -11.39
C THR A 492 -2.15 3.68 -10.07
N GLU A 493 -2.63 3.03 -9.00
CA GLU A 493 -2.01 3.03 -7.66
C GLU A 493 -0.62 2.39 -7.66
N PHE A 494 -0.41 1.32 -8.43
CA PHE A 494 0.92 0.70 -8.56
C PHE A 494 1.94 1.68 -9.14
N PHE A 495 1.57 2.37 -10.21
CA PHE A 495 2.44 3.37 -10.84
C PHE A 495 2.55 4.64 -9.99
N GLY A 496 1.44 5.09 -9.39
CA GLY A 496 1.42 6.26 -8.52
C GLY A 496 2.35 6.11 -7.32
N THR A 497 2.32 4.95 -6.66
CA THR A 497 3.22 4.63 -5.54
C THR A 497 4.69 4.64 -5.97
N ALA A 498 5.00 4.06 -7.13
CA ALA A 498 6.36 4.05 -7.64
C ALA A 498 6.85 5.46 -7.98
N VAL A 499 5.99 6.31 -8.55
CA VAL A 499 6.31 7.72 -8.85
C VAL A 499 6.52 8.53 -7.57
N ASN A 500 5.70 8.29 -6.51
CA ASN A 500 5.92 8.92 -5.22
C ASN A 500 7.34 8.69 -4.71
N LEU A 501 7.80 7.45 -4.68
CA LEU A 501 9.13 7.12 -4.19
C LEU A 501 10.24 7.61 -5.11
N PHE A 502 10.04 7.52 -6.43
CA PHE A 502 11.00 7.99 -7.42
C PHE A 502 11.23 9.50 -7.30
N CYS A 503 10.16 10.27 -7.25
CA CYS A 503 10.23 11.73 -7.09
C CYS A 503 10.76 12.12 -5.71
N LEU A 504 10.40 11.42 -4.65
CA LEU A 504 10.94 11.63 -3.32
C LEU A 504 12.46 11.49 -3.29
N GLN A 505 13.01 10.42 -3.86
CA GLN A 505 14.45 10.20 -3.91
C GLN A 505 15.17 11.35 -4.64
N LEU A 506 14.61 11.80 -5.76
CA LEU A 506 15.17 12.92 -6.53
C LEU A 506 15.05 14.26 -5.79
N ASP A 507 13.93 14.51 -5.12
CA ASP A 507 13.75 15.73 -4.33
C ASP A 507 14.69 15.77 -3.13
N LEU A 508 14.95 14.63 -2.48
CA LEU A 508 15.96 14.52 -1.42
C LEU A 508 17.39 14.75 -1.94
N VAL A 509 17.72 14.36 -3.18
CA VAL A 509 19.01 14.70 -3.81
C VAL A 509 19.16 16.21 -3.97
N GLU A 510 18.09 16.89 -4.44
CA GLU A 510 18.10 18.34 -4.57
C GLU A 510 18.29 19.02 -3.22
N LEU A 511 17.49 18.62 -2.23
CA LEU A 511 17.56 19.16 -0.87
C LEU A 511 18.95 18.95 -0.25
N ALA A 512 19.50 17.75 -0.37
CA ALA A 512 20.82 17.41 0.15
C ALA A 512 21.92 18.25 -0.51
N GLY A 513 21.81 18.49 -1.81
CA GLY A 513 22.73 19.38 -2.54
C GLY A 513 22.64 20.82 -2.06
N ASP A 514 21.43 21.34 -1.83
CA ASP A 514 21.20 22.70 -1.33
C ASP A 514 21.70 22.91 0.11
N LEU A 515 21.80 21.84 0.88
CA LEU A 515 22.29 21.85 2.26
C LEU A 515 23.79 21.48 2.37
N ASN A 516 24.48 21.22 1.26
CA ASN A 516 25.86 20.71 1.21
C ASN A 516 26.02 19.36 1.98
N MET A 517 24.98 18.53 1.93
CA MET A 517 24.91 17.21 2.56
C MET A 517 24.80 16.08 1.51
N LEU A 518 25.42 16.28 0.34
CA LEU A 518 25.38 15.36 -0.79
C LEU A 518 26.81 14.96 -1.21
N ASP A 519 27.07 13.67 -1.23
CA ASP A 519 28.31 13.08 -1.73
C ASP A 519 28.25 12.95 -3.26
N TYR A 520 28.83 13.90 -3.95
CA TYR A 520 28.82 13.97 -5.42
C TYR A 520 29.66 12.85 -6.07
N GLU A 521 30.66 12.29 -5.39
CA GLU A 521 31.45 11.17 -5.90
C GLU A 521 30.57 9.91 -5.96
N LYS A 522 29.88 9.60 -4.87
CA LYS A 522 28.91 8.50 -4.84
C LYS A 522 27.78 8.72 -5.85
N LEU A 523 27.25 9.93 -5.93
CA LEU A 523 26.16 10.26 -6.82
C LEU A 523 26.54 10.03 -8.30
N ARG A 524 27.76 10.37 -8.71
CA ARG A 524 28.26 10.22 -10.09
C ARG A 524 28.86 8.85 -10.40
N LYS A 525 29.12 8.04 -9.39
CA LYS A 525 29.73 6.71 -9.57
C LYS A 525 28.80 5.81 -10.40
N PRO A 526 29.28 5.21 -11.51
CA PRO A 526 28.49 4.24 -12.27
C PRO A 526 28.09 3.06 -11.41
N MET A 527 26.93 2.50 -11.66
CA MET A 527 26.56 1.20 -11.11
C MET A 527 27.31 0.10 -11.89
N LYS A 528 28.01 -0.77 -11.16
CA LYS A 528 28.64 -1.97 -11.72
C LYS A 528 27.59 -2.98 -12.15
#